data_5b4455add05e09f49f385696c6140744
#
_entry.id   5b4455add05e09f49f385696c6140744
#
_cell.length_a   1.000
_cell.length_b   1.000
_cell.length_c   1.000
_cell.angle_alpha   90.00
_cell.angle_beta   90.00
_cell.angle_gamma   90.00
#
_symmetry.space_group_name_H-M   'P 1'
#
loop_
_entity.id
_entity.type
_entity.pdbx_description
1 polymer ?
#
loop_
_entity_poly.entity_id
_entity_poly.type
_entity_poly.pdbx_seq_one_letter_code
_entity_poly.pdbx_strand_id
1 'polypeptide(L)'
;CQLKEEVNSEILQQSLDQTMEKYPLFQAVLRKGLFWFYLEHRDIRAVVKPETEPPCSRLYIPDKKSLLFQVSYDKNRINFEVFHALTDGTGAMHFLQELVQDYLILAHPQADLPQIEHAEEITHGDKEEISTGKPAPVEFPSLFY
;
A
#
# COMPACT_ATOMS: atom_id res chain seq x y z
N CYS A 1 6.61 1.50 11.69
CA CYS A 1 7.01 0.36 12.53
C CYS A 1 8.47 0.53 12.94
N GLN A 2 8.80 0.20 14.22
CA GLN A 2 10.17 0.27 14.72
C GLN A 2 10.64 -1.12 15.13
N LEU A 3 11.81 -1.52 14.65
CA LEU A 3 12.45 -2.80 14.93
C LEU A 3 13.50 -2.65 16.04
N LYS A 4 13.98 -3.75 16.58
CA LYS A 4 15.08 -3.77 17.55
C LYS A 4 16.45 -3.62 16.89
N GLU A 5 16.55 -4.04 15.62
CA GLU A 5 17.76 -4.07 14.81
C GLU A 5 17.66 -3.09 13.65
N GLU A 6 18.80 -2.75 13.06
CA GLU A 6 18.81 -1.92 11.85
C GLU A 6 18.14 -2.64 10.67
N VAL A 7 17.40 -1.88 9.89
CA VAL A 7 16.70 -2.38 8.71
C VAL A 7 17.69 -2.70 7.60
N ASN A 8 17.66 -3.94 7.12
CA ASN A 8 18.38 -4.33 5.93
C ASN A 8 17.52 -3.99 4.70
N SER A 9 17.99 -3.05 3.89
CA SER A 9 17.25 -2.56 2.72
C SER A 9 17.02 -3.62 1.64
N GLU A 10 17.93 -4.57 1.49
CA GLU A 10 17.80 -5.65 0.51
C GLU A 10 16.70 -6.64 0.92
N ILE A 11 16.68 -7.01 2.20
CA ILE A 11 15.64 -7.87 2.76
C ILE A 11 14.29 -7.14 2.72
N LEU A 12 14.25 -5.84 3.04
CA LEU A 12 13.03 -5.06 2.97
C LEU A 12 12.48 -4.96 1.53
N GLN A 13 13.36 -4.85 0.53
CA GLN A 13 12.96 -4.87 -0.86
C GLN A 13 12.38 -6.23 -1.27
N GLN A 14 13.01 -7.33 -0.84
CA GLN A 14 12.49 -8.68 -1.13
C GLN A 14 11.12 -8.90 -0.49
N SER A 15 10.96 -8.47 0.76
CA SER A 15 9.66 -8.54 1.45
C SER A 15 8.59 -7.72 0.74
N LEU A 16 8.94 -6.51 0.29
CA LEU A 16 8.02 -5.66 -0.46
C LEU A 16 7.59 -6.32 -1.76
N ASP A 17 8.52 -6.91 -2.51
CA ASP A 17 8.21 -7.62 -3.74
C ASP A 17 7.22 -8.79 -3.48
N GLN A 18 7.43 -9.58 -2.41
CA GLN A 18 6.52 -10.67 -2.00
C GLN A 18 5.14 -10.15 -1.55
N THR A 19 5.13 -9.10 -0.74
CA THR A 19 3.87 -8.49 -0.28
C THR A 19 3.06 -7.94 -1.46
N MET A 20 3.71 -7.34 -2.45
CA MET A 20 3.03 -6.80 -3.64
C MET A 20 2.33 -7.90 -4.47
N GLU A 21 2.82 -9.12 -4.48
CA GLU A 21 2.14 -10.25 -5.13
C GLU A 21 0.79 -10.58 -4.47
N LYS A 22 0.72 -10.41 -3.14
CA LYS A 22 -0.51 -10.64 -2.34
C LYS A 22 -1.52 -9.47 -2.45
N TYR A 23 -1.04 -8.28 -2.76
CA TYR A 23 -1.84 -7.04 -2.80
C TYR A 23 -1.79 -6.34 -4.17
N PRO A 24 -2.36 -6.94 -5.22
CA PRO A 24 -2.29 -6.37 -6.58
C PRO A 24 -2.96 -5.00 -6.72
N LEU A 25 -3.91 -4.66 -5.84
CA LEU A 25 -4.54 -3.34 -5.81
C LEU A 25 -3.54 -2.21 -5.60
N PHE A 26 -2.45 -2.47 -4.87
CA PHE A 26 -1.42 -1.47 -4.62
C PHE A 26 -0.59 -1.12 -5.87
N GLN A 27 -0.68 -1.90 -6.95
CA GLN A 27 -0.11 -1.56 -8.26
C GLN A 27 -1.00 -0.61 -9.06
N ALA A 28 -1.73 0.26 -8.40
CA ALA A 28 -2.58 1.24 -9.05
C ALA A 28 -1.95 2.63 -9.05
N VAL A 29 -2.15 3.34 -10.15
CA VAL A 29 -1.81 4.75 -10.30
C VAL A 29 -3.07 5.57 -10.51
N LEU A 30 -3.08 6.80 -10.00
CA LEU A 30 -4.20 7.71 -10.19
C LEU A 30 -4.08 8.40 -11.55
N ARG A 31 -5.12 8.31 -12.35
CA ARG A 31 -5.21 8.94 -13.66
C ARG A 31 -6.32 9.97 -13.65
N LYS A 32 -6.04 11.08 -14.32
CA LYS A 32 -7.02 12.12 -14.56
C LYS A 32 -7.70 11.85 -15.91
N GLY A 33 -9.01 11.58 -15.87
CA GLY A 33 -9.86 11.59 -17.04
C GLY A 33 -10.32 13.01 -17.40
N LEU A 34 -11.24 13.14 -18.35
CA LEU A 34 -11.74 14.45 -18.79
C LEU A 34 -12.52 15.18 -17.67
N PHE A 35 -13.28 14.44 -16.87
CA PHE A 35 -14.14 14.99 -15.80
C PHE A 35 -13.98 14.27 -14.44
N TRP A 36 -13.18 13.18 -14.36
CA TRP A 36 -13.02 12.38 -13.13
C TRP A 36 -11.63 11.79 -13.03
N PHE A 37 -11.28 11.36 -11.82
CA PHE A 37 -10.09 10.55 -11.57
C PHE A 37 -10.46 9.08 -11.50
N TYR A 38 -9.55 8.21 -11.93
CA TYR A 38 -9.71 6.76 -11.83
C TYR A 38 -8.38 6.08 -11.51
N LEU A 39 -8.47 4.90 -10.89
CA LEU A 39 -7.31 4.06 -10.62
C LEU A 39 -7.05 3.16 -11.83
N GLU A 40 -5.83 3.17 -12.32
CA GLU A 40 -5.37 2.33 -13.41
C GLU A 40 -4.31 1.38 -12.88
N HIS A 41 -4.52 0.07 -13.07
CA HIS A 41 -3.49 -0.91 -12.73
C HIS A 41 -2.28 -0.74 -13.65
N ARG A 42 -1.09 -0.70 -13.05
CA ARG A 42 0.20 -0.60 -13.75
C ARG A 42 1.21 -1.53 -13.12
N ASP A 43 1.89 -2.29 -13.95
CA ASP A 43 3.03 -3.09 -13.51
C ASP A 43 4.25 -2.19 -13.28
N ILE A 44 4.24 -1.54 -12.12
CA ILE A 44 5.34 -0.69 -11.65
C ILE A 44 5.91 -1.34 -10.40
N ARG A 45 7.19 -1.67 -10.44
CA ARG A 45 7.87 -2.21 -9.26
C ARG A 45 7.97 -1.15 -8.17
N ALA A 46 7.47 -1.48 -7.00
CA ALA A 46 7.68 -0.67 -5.80
C ALA A 46 9.13 -0.79 -5.33
N VAL A 47 9.75 0.32 -4.98
CA VAL A 47 11.15 0.37 -4.54
C VAL A 47 11.22 1.01 -3.16
N VAL A 48 11.87 0.33 -2.22
CA VAL A 48 12.14 0.88 -0.89
C VAL A 48 13.19 1.99 -0.99
N LYS A 49 13.03 3.04 -0.18
CA LYS A 49 13.92 4.21 -0.21
C LYS A 49 14.40 4.54 1.20
N PRO A 50 15.63 5.08 1.36
CA PRO A 50 15.98 5.73 2.62
C PRO A 50 15.04 6.91 2.86
N GLU A 51 14.69 7.18 4.11
CA GLU A 51 13.88 8.34 4.49
C GLU A 51 14.72 9.61 4.32
N THR A 52 14.46 10.35 3.25
CA THR A 52 15.15 11.60 2.93
C THR A 52 14.22 12.81 2.96
N GLU A 53 12.92 12.57 2.96
CA GLU A 53 11.89 13.59 2.95
C GLU A 53 11.07 13.54 4.26
N PRO A 54 10.52 14.67 4.71
CA PRO A 54 9.67 14.67 5.89
C PRO A 54 8.43 13.80 5.67
N PRO A 55 7.87 13.21 6.73
CA PRO A 55 6.63 12.47 6.68
C PRO A 55 5.50 13.28 6.03
N CYS A 56 4.60 12.59 5.33
CA CYS A 56 3.49 13.20 4.59
C CYS A 56 3.91 14.07 3.39
N SER A 57 5.05 13.77 2.79
CA SER A 57 5.43 14.34 1.49
C SER A 57 4.42 13.95 0.40
N ARG A 58 4.36 14.71 -0.68
CA ARG A 58 3.39 14.46 -1.75
C ARG A 58 3.69 13.14 -2.47
N LEU A 59 2.90 12.10 -2.21
CA LEU A 59 2.93 10.84 -2.93
C LEU A 59 2.35 10.98 -4.35
N TYR A 60 1.31 11.77 -4.48
CA TYR A 60 0.68 12.04 -5.76
C TYR A 60 1.21 13.33 -6.38
N ILE A 61 1.80 13.20 -7.57
CA ILE A 61 2.20 14.32 -8.41
C ILE A 61 1.38 14.21 -9.71
N PRO A 62 0.59 15.24 -10.08
CA PRO A 62 -0.15 15.24 -11.34
C PRO A 62 0.76 14.90 -12.51
N ASP A 63 0.24 14.09 -13.45
CA ASP A 63 0.94 13.65 -14.68
C ASP A 63 2.16 12.73 -14.47
N LYS A 64 2.56 12.45 -13.24
CA LYS A 64 3.60 11.48 -12.93
C LYS A 64 2.98 10.11 -12.66
N LYS A 65 3.46 9.10 -13.39
CA LYS A 65 3.06 7.70 -13.19
C LYS A 65 3.79 7.13 -11.98
N SER A 66 3.35 7.48 -10.78
CA SER A 66 3.91 6.97 -9.53
C SER A 66 2.87 6.13 -8.79
N LEU A 67 3.34 5.13 -8.06
CA LEU A 67 2.50 4.39 -7.12
C LEU A 67 1.96 5.35 -6.05
N LEU A 68 0.80 5.01 -5.52
CA LEU A 68 0.09 5.82 -4.52
C LEU A 68 0.49 5.47 -3.09
N PHE A 69 1.61 4.81 -2.93
CA PHE A 69 2.20 4.51 -1.64
C PHE A 69 3.73 4.54 -1.73
N GLN A 70 4.36 4.60 -0.58
CA GLN A 70 5.80 4.58 -0.43
C GLN A 70 6.19 3.77 0.80
N VAL A 71 7.24 2.96 0.65
CA VAL A 71 7.94 2.32 1.77
C VAL A 71 9.32 2.95 1.90
N SER A 72 9.62 3.48 3.06
CA SER A 72 10.92 4.05 3.37
C SER A 72 11.45 3.51 4.69
N TYR A 73 12.76 3.67 4.91
CA TYR A 73 13.42 3.22 6.13
C TYR A 73 14.43 4.24 6.63
N ASP A 74 14.58 4.29 7.94
CA ASP A 74 15.63 5.04 8.63
C ASP A 74 16.10 4.22 9.83
N LYS A 75 17.40 3.87 9.86
CA LYS A 75 18.00 3.05 10.91
C LYS A 75 17.18 1.77 11.17
N ASN A 76 16.43 1.74 12.26
CA ASN A 76 15.62 0.60 12.69
C ASN A 76 14.11 0.82 12.48
N ARG A 77 13.74 1.80 11.66
CA ARG A 77 12.35 2.16 11.42
C ARG A 77 11.96 1.90 9.97
N ILE A 78 10.83 1.22 9.78
CA ILE A 78 10.13 1.06 8.50
C ILE A 78 8.93 2.00 8.51
N ASN A 79 8.85 2.88 7.53
CA ASN A 79 7.76 3.80 7.31
C ASN A 79 6.95 3.36 6.09
N PHE A 80 5.64 3.44 6.22
CA PHE A 80 4.70 3.19 5.14
C PHE A 80 3.77 4.38 5.04
N GLU A 81 3.73 4.97 3.88
CA GLU A 81 2.84 6.07 3.54
C GLU A 81 1.98 5.66 2.36
N VAL A 82 0.70 5.94 2.45
CA VAL A 82 -0.27 5.58 1.41
C VAL A 82 -1.25 6.73 1.17
N PHE A 83 -1.55 6.96 -0.10
CA PHE A 83 -2.58 7.91 -0.48
C PHE A 83 -3.96 7.29 -0.25
N HIS A 84 -4.80 7.99 0.49
CA HIS A 84 -6.07 7.46 1.01
C HIS A 84 -7.09 7.03 -0.07
N ALA A 85 -6.90 7.47 -1.32
CA ALA A 85 -7.72 6.99 -2.44
C ALA A 85 -7.40 5.53 -2.83
N LEU A 86 -6.26 4.96 -2.40
CA LEU A 86 -5.85 3.60 -2.72
C LEU A 86 -6.50 2.59 -1.78
N THR A 87 -6.53 2.89 -0.49
CA THR A 87 -7.05 2.00 0.55
C THR A 87 -7.45 2.80 1.79
N ASP A 88 -8.28 2.21 2.62
CA ASP A 88 -8.60 2.73 3.95
C ASP A 88 -7.51 2.40 4.99
N GLY A 89 -7.74 2.81 6.24
CA GLY A 89 -6.81 2.56 7.34
C GLY A 89 -6.61 1.07 7.63
N THR A 90 -7.65 0.26 7.50
CA THR A 90 -7.60 -1.19 7.74
C THR A 90 -6.75 -1.88 6.68
N GLY A 91 -7.01 -1.62 5.41
CA GLY A 91 -6.21 -2.18 4.32
C GLY A 91 -4.75 -1.73 4.36
N ALA A 92 -4.48 -0.48 4.76
CA ALA A 92 -3.13 0.03 4.97
C ALA A 92 -2.41 -0.72 6.11
N MET A 93 -3.11 -1.01 7.20
CA MET A 93 -2.54 -1.77 8.33
C MET A 93 -2.27 -3.22 7.96
N HIS A 94 -3.16 -3.87 7.23
CA HIS A 94 -2.94 -5.24 6.75
C HIS A 94 -1.73 -5.34 5.84
N PHE A 95 -1.58 -4.41 4.90
CA PHE A 95 -0.41 -4.33 4.04
C PHE A 95 0.88 -4.17 4.84
N LEU A 96 0.91 -3.24 5.81
CA LEU A 96 2.08 -3.01 6.65
C LEU A 96 2.41 -4.22 7.53
N GLN A 97 1.41 -4.88 8.09
CA GLN A 97 1.61 -6.09 8.90
C GLN A 97 2.22 -7.21 8.07
N GLU A 98 1.69 -7.45 6.88
CA GLU A 98 2.22 -8.46 5.96
C GLU A 98 3.67 -8.14 5.56
N LEU A 99 3.95 -6.90 5.17
CA LEU A 99 5.30 -6.45 4.82
C LEU A 99 6.30 -6.68 5.95
N VAL A 100 5.93 -6.34 7.19
CA VAL A 100 6.80 -6.52 8.35
C VAL A 100 6.97 -8.01 8.68
N GLN A 101 5.91 -8.80 8.55
CA GLN A 101 5.98 -10.25 8.76
C GLN A 101 6.91 -10.91 7.74
N ASP A 102 6.74 -10.63 6.45
CA ASP A 102 7.62 -11.14 5.38
C ASP A 102 9.07 -10.71 5.62
N TYR A 103 9.28 -9.45 6.07
CA TYR A 103 10.62 -8.97 6.44
C TYR A 103 11.23 -9.76 7.59
N LEU A 104 10.50 -9.99 8.66
CA LEU A 104 11.00 -10.70 9.84
C LEU A 104 11.31 -12.17 9.52
N ILE A 105 10.49 -12.82 8.70
CA ILE A 105 10.73 -14.20 8.23
C ILE A 105 12.02 -14.28 7.42
N LEU A 106 12.25 -13.34 6.52
CA LEU A 106 13.46 -13.31 5.69
C LEU A 106 14.70 -12.92 6.48
N ALA A 107 14.57 -12.00 7.45
CA ALA A 107 15.68 -11.56 8.28
C ALA A 107 16.09 -12.61 9.33
N HIS A 108 15.13 -13.40 9.82
CA HIS A 108 15.32 -14.35 10.91
C HIS A 108 14.79 -15.77 10.54
N PRO A 109 15.36 -16.45 9.54
CA PRO A 109 14.83 -17.73 9.05
C PRO A 109 14.86 -18.86 10.06
N GLN A 110 15.59 -18.71 11.17
CA GLN A 110 15.68 -19.68 12.27
C GLN A 110 14.71 -19.38 13.44
N ALA A 111 14.02 -18.23 13.40
CA ALA A 111 13.10 -17.86 14.46
C ALA A 111 11.72 -18.46 14.20
N ASP A 112 11.13 -19.05 15.24
CA ASP A 112 9.72 -19.47 15.21
C ASP A 112 8.85 -18.21 15.42
N LEU A 113 8.53 -17.55 14.32
CA LEU A 113 7.72 -16.33 14.34
C LEU A 113 6.24 -16.70 14.25
N PRO A 114 5.37 -16.12 15.11
CA PRO A 114 3.94 -16.33 15.00
C PRO A 114 3.45 -15.77 13.66
N GLN A 115 2.73 -16.60 12.91
CA GLN A 115 2.03 -16.10 11.72
C GLN A 115 0.86 -15.23 12.15
N ILE A 116 0.73 -14.06 11.56
CA ILE A 116 -0.42 -13.20 11.76
C ILE A 116 -1.53 -13.78 10.87
N GLU A 117 -2.46 -14.49 11.48
CA GLU A 117 -3.70 -14.85 10.80
C GLU A 117 -4.51 -13.55 10.62
N HIS A 118 -4.64 -13.12 9.38
CA HIS A 118 -5.62 -12.09 9.06
C HIS A 118 -7.01 -12.70 9.33
N ALA A 119 -7.71 -12.15 10.30
CA ALA A 119 -9.13 -12.47 10.46
C ALA A 119 -9.79 -12.21 9.10
N GLU A 120 -10.34 -13.27 8.50
CA GLU A 120 -11.09 -13.16 7.25
C GLU A 120 -12.09 -12.01 7.44
N GLU A 121 -11.96 -10.95 6.67
CA GLU A 121 -12.97 -9.93 6.60
C GLU A 121 -14.28 -10.66 6.26
N ILE A 122 -15.19 -10.65 7.21
CA ILE A 122 -16.57 -11.05 6.96
C ILE A 122 -17.08 -10.00 5.96
N THR A 123 -16.92 -10.30 4.69
CA THR A 123 -17.58 -9.57 3.62
C THR A 123 -19.09 -9.84 3.79
N HIS A 124 -19.74 -9.02 4.61
CA HIS A 124 -21.16 -8.76 4.43
C HIS A 124 -21.32 -7.95 3.14
N GLY A 125 -21.00 -8.60 2.03
CA GLY A 125 -21.43 -8.17 0.72
C GLY A 125 -22.81 -8.75 0.50
N ASP A 126 -23.83 -7.94 0.71
CA ASP A 126 -25.13 -8.19 0.10
C ASP A 126 -24.91 -8.45 -1.39
N LYS A 127 -25.36 -9.64 -1.81
CA LYS A 127 -25.46 -9.98 -3.24
C LYS A 127 -26.53 -9.10 -3.84
N GLU A 128 -26.21 -7.86 -4.18
CA GLU A 128 -26.98 -7.13 -5.16
C GLU A 128 -26.49 -7.52 -6.57
N GLU A 129 -27.43 -8.05 -7.31
CA GLU A 129 -27.30 -8.42 -8.71
C GLU A 129 -26.67 -7.26 -9.50
N ILE A 130 -25.61 -7.55 -10.23
CA ILE A 130 -25.00 -6.62 -11.18
C ILE A 130 -26.00 -6.42 -12.33
N SER A 131 -26.89 -5.47 -12.13
CA SER A 131 -27.60 -4.83 -13.21
C SER A 131 -26.61 -3.99 -14.00
N THR A 132 -26.52 -4.24 -15.30
CA THR A 132 -25.72 -3.48 -16.25
C THR A 132 -26.18 -2.01 -16.29
N GLY A 133 -25.72 -1.22 -15.34
CA GLY A 133 -25.95 0.21 -15.19
C GLY A 133 -24.63 0.95 -15.14
N LYS A 134 -24.55 1.96 -15.99
CA LYS A 134 -23.50 2.98 -16.08
C LYS A 134 -22.97 3.35 -14.68
N PRO A 135 -21.66 3.40 -14.40
CA PRO A 135 -21.15 3.76 -13.09
C PRO A 135 -21.60 5.17 -12.71
N ALA A 136 -22.21 5.29 -11.54
CA ALA A 136 -22.61 6.57 -10.99
C ALA A 136 -21.36 7.43 -10.67
N PRO A 137 -21.40 8.74 -10.91
CA PRO A 137 -20.28 9.62 -10.57
C PRO A 137 -20.13 9.69 -9.05
N VAL A 138 -18.93 9.41 -8.55
CA VAL A 138 -18.58 9.64 -7.16
C VAL A 138 -18.31 11.14 -7.01
N GLU A 139 -19.22 11.87 -6.38
CA GLU A 139 -19.00 13.26 -6.00
C GLU A 139 -18.08 13.29 -4.77
N PHE A 140 -16.87 13.78 -4.96
CA PHE A 140 -16.00 14.12 -3.84
C PHE A 140 -16.42 15.49 -3.28
N PRO A 141 -16.62 15.61 -1.95
CA PRO A 141 -16.84 16.92 -1.34
C PRO A 141 -15.65 17.84 -1.64
N SER A 142 -15.93 19.06 -2.02
CA SER A 142 -14.95 20.11 -2.27
C SER A 142 -14.28 20.54 -0.96
N LEU A 143 -13.22 19.83 -0.58
CA LEU A 143 -12.37 20.14 0.58
C LEU A 143 -10.92 20.34 0.12
N PHE A 144 -10.72 21.21 -0.87
CA PHE A 144 -9.40 21.76 -1.17
C PHE A 144 -9.52 23.29 -1.29
N TYR A 145 -9.23 23.92 -0.20
CA TYR A 145 -8.72 25.28 -0.18
C TYR A 145 -7.24 25.22 0.19
#